data_2aaf3755520fc75f3ecf58d7d0898169
#
_entry.id   2aaf3755520fc75f3ecf58d7d0898169
#
_cell.length_a   1.000
_cell.length_b   1.000
_cell.length_c   1.000
_cell.angle_alpha   90.00
_cell.angle_beta   90.00
_cell.angle_gamma   90.00
#
_symmetry.space_group_name_H-M   'P 1'
#
loop_
_entity.id
_entity.type
_entity.pdbx_description
1 polymer ?
#
loop_
_entity_poly.entity_id
_entity_poly.type
_entity_poly.pdbx_seq_one_letter_code
_entity_poly.pdbx_strand_id
1 'polypeptide(L)'
;MSEKDDLASHTSSASSKLIHGGLRYLEHKEFRLVREALAEREVLLAKAPHIIRPMRFIMPHRPHLRPAWLIRTGLFFYDHLGKREKLLGSNNVYFKDDSPLNSAITRGFEYSDCAVDDSRLVVLNAMHAREKGADVVTRTRCLSAQRVEGYWVVELENAQGSFKIKAKALVNAAGPWVAQFIKQDLELKSPYGIRLIQGSHIVVPKLYEGDKAFIMQNDDRRIVFAIPYLDQYTMIGTTDREYQGDPAQVQITQAETDYLLEVSNAHFKKQLTQADVIWTFAGVRPLCDDESDNPSAITRDYTLALSKENDEQAPLLSVFGGKLTTYRKLAESAMQQ
;
A
#
# COMPACT_ATOMS: atom_id res chain seq x y z
N MET A 1 0.37 -12.21 -19.01
CA MET A 1 0.96 -11.24 -18.07
C MET A 1 2.47 -11.47 -18.04
N SER A 2 3.26 -10.42 -18.17
CA SER A 2 4.73 -10.45 -18.07
C SER A 2 5.17 -9.62 -16.86
N GLU A 3 6.07 -10.16 -16.04
CA GLU A 3 6.72 -9.48 -14.92
C GLU A 3 8.25 -9.60 -15.07
N LYS A 4 8.95 -8.46 -15.02
CA LYS A 4 10.40 -8.42 -15.24
C LYS A 4 11.22 -9.16 -14.18
N ASP A 5 10.70 -9.17 -12.94
CA ASP A 5 11.31 -9.85 -11.80
C ASP A 5 10.45 -11.04 -11.35
N ASP A 6 10.48 -11.40 -10.09
CA ASP A 6 9.55 -12.37 -9.53
C ASP A 6 8.28 -11.68 -9.04
N LEU A 7 7.22 -12.45 -8.78
CA LEU A 7 5.99 -11.92 -8.22
C LEU A 7 6.25 -11.23 -6.88
N ALA A 8 5.66 -10.06 -6.70
CA ALA A 8 5.77 -9.25 -5.49
C ALA A 8 7.18 -8.78 -5.11
N SER A 9 8.13 -8.73 -6.04
CA SER A 9 9.53 -8.36 -5.75
C SER A 9 9.73 -6.91 -5.30
N HIS A 10 8.74 -6.03 -5.49
CA HIS A 10 8.89 -4.60 -5.24
C HIS A 10 7.82 -4.06 -4.28
N THR A 11 7.13 -2.99 -4.64
CA THR A 11 6.16 -2.27 -3.79
C THR A 11 5.11 -3.18 -3.15
N SER A 12 4.67 -4.23 -3.86
CA SER A 12 3.58 -5.11 -3.39
C SER A 12 3.95 -5.98 -2.18
N SER A 13 5.23 -6.21 -1.90
CA SER A 13 5.71 -6.91 -0.69
C SER A 13 6.26 -5.98 0.39
N ALA A 14 6.46 -4.71 0.03
CA ALA A 14 7.02 -3.68 0.91
C ALA A 14 5.94 -2.78 1.55
N SER A 15 4.71 -3.28 1.66
CA SER A 15 3.59 -2.59 2.31
C SER A 15 3.65 -2.71 3.84
N SER A 16 2.80 -1.99 4.54
CA SER A 16 2.57 -2.20 5.98
C SER A 16 1.77 -3.49 6.29
N LYS A 17 1.52 -4.33 5.27
CA LYS A 17 0.78 -5.60 5.37
C LYS A 17 -0.61 -5.46 5.98
N LEU A 18 -1.31 -4.41 5.57
CA LEU A 18 -2.64 -4.07 6.06
C LEU A 18 -3.65 -3.92 4.91
N ILE A 19 -4.86 -4.43 5.14
CA ILE A 19 -6.06 -4.10 4.39
C ILE A 19 -6.90 -3.20 5.29
N HIS A 20 -6.91 -1.90 5.00
CA HIS A 20 -7.46 -0.89 5.88
C HIS A 20 -8.28 0.17 5.13
N GLY A 21 -9.28 0.74 5.80
CA GLY A 21 -10.14 1.76 5.23
C GLY A 21 -9.49 3.14 5.11
N GLY A 22 -8.32 3.35 5.72
CA GLY A 22 -7.62 4.62 5.63
C GLY A 22 -8.26 5.73 6.46
N LEU A 23 -8.42 5.53 7.76
CA LEU A 23 -9.04 6.47 8.71
C LEU A 23 -8.55 7.92 8.53
N ARG A 24 -7.26 8.11 8.23
CA ARG A 24 -6.65 9.44 8.01
C ARG A 24 -7.26 10.20 6.83
N TYR A 25 -7.78 9.52 5.82
CA TYR A 25 -8.38 10.19 4.66
C TYR A 25 -9.66 10.94 4.98
N LEU A 26 -10.30 10.64 6.12
CA LEU A 26 -11.44 11.43 6.61
C LEU A 26 -11.05 12.87 6.96
N GLU A 27 -9.80 13.11 7.38
CA GLU A 27 -9.27 14.45 7.62
C GLU A 27 -9.19 15.29 6.33
N HIS A 28 -9.01 14.62 5.19
CA HIS A 28 -8.96 15.21 3.85
C HIS A 28 -10.33 15.19 3.14
N LYS A 29 -11.41 14.81 3.86
CA LYS A 29 -12.80 14.71 3.33
C LYS A 29 -12.96 13.67 2.20
N GLU A 30 -12.05 12.71 2.09
CA GLU A 30 -12.05 11.66 1.08
C GLU A 30 -13.04 10.52 1.43
N PHE A 31 -14.30 10.86 1.68
CA PHE A 31 -15.33 9.92 2.16
C PHE A 31 -15.59 8.79 1.17
N ARG A 32 -15.58 9.08 -0.15
CA ARG A 32 -15.76 8.08 -1.20
C ARG A 32 -14.68 7.00 -1.12
N LEU A 33 -13.42 7.44 -1.03
CA LEU A 33 -12.25 6.57 -0.95
C LEU A 33 -12.26 5.68 0.30
N VAL A 34 -12.64 6.24 1.44
CA VAL A 34 -12.78 5.49 2.71
C VAL A 34 -13.90 4.47 2.59
N ARG A 35 -15.07 4.85 2.06
CA ARG A 35 -16.21 3.95 1.87
C ARG A 35 -15.86 2.76 0.98
N GLU A 36 -15.20 3.01 -0.14
CA GLU A 36 -14.76 1.95 -1.06
C GLU A 36 -13.75 1.01 -0.38
N ALA A 37 -12.75 1.56 0.31
CA ALA A 37 -11.76 0.76 1.02
C ALA A 37 -12.37 -0.09 2.15
N LEU A 38 -13.35 0.44 2.90
CA LEU A 38 -14.07 -0.29 3.93
C LEU A 38 -14.91 -1.44 3.34
N ALA A 39 -15.55 -1.22 2.19
CA ALA A 39 -16.31 -2.26 1.50
C ALA A 39 -15.39 -3.36 0.98
N GLU A 40 -14.30 -3.00 0.31
CA GLU A 40 -13.32 -3.97 -0.20
C GLU A 40 -12.63 -4.75 0.91
N ARG A 41 -12.39 -4.16 2.06
CA ARG A 41 -11.84 -4.85 3.25
C ARG A 41 -12.71 -6.05 3.66
N GLU A 42 -14.03 -5.88 3.73
CA GLU A 42 -14.96 -6.98 4.06
C GLU A 42 -14.99 -8.05 2.95
N VAL A 43 -14.99 -7.62 1.68
CA VAL A 43 -14.94 -8.54 0.53
C VAL A 43 -13.65 -9.37 0.54
N LEU A 44 -12.50 -8.75 0.77
CA LEU A 44 -11.22 -9.42 0.79
C LEU A 44 -11.09 -10.37 1.98
N LEU A 45 -11.55 -9.94 3.16
CA LEU A 45 -11.61 -10.80 4.35
C LEU A 45 -12.48 -12.04 4.12
N ALA A 46 -13.59 -11.91 3.38
CA ALA A 46 -14.45 -13.04 3.05
C ALA A 46 -13.84 -13.96 1.99
N LYS A 47 -13.15 -13.41 0.98
CA LYS A 47 -12.59 -14.16 -0.14
C LYS A 47 -11.27 -14.86 0.16
N ALA A 48 -10.45 -14.28 1.04
CA ALA A 48 -9.11 -14.77 1.34
C ALA A 48 -8.82 -14.86 2.87
N PRO A 49 -9.68 -15.53 3.67
CA PRO A 49 -9.54 -15.57 5.13
C PRO A 49 -8.28 -16.30 5.61
N HIS A 50 -7.63 -17.06 4.75
CA HIS A 50 -6.39 -17.79 5.03
C HIS A 50 -5.14 -16.93 4.99
N ILE A 51 -5.22 -15.73 4.40
CA ILE A 51 -4.11 -14.76 4.35
C ILE A 51 -4.52 -13.36 4.85
N ILE A 52 -5.82 -13.10 5.03
CA ILE A 52 -6.35 -11.84 5.55
C ILE A 52 -7.09 -12.15 6.84
N ARG A 53 -6.67 -11.50 7.92
CA ARG A 53 -7.23 -11.72 9.26
C ARG A 53 -7.65 -10.41 9.92
N PRO A 54 -8.74 -10.41 10.71
CA PRO A 54 -9.09 -9.25 11.52
C PRO A 54 -7.94 -8.84 12.44
N MET A 55 -7.73 -7.55 12.58
CA MET A 55 -6.75 -6.97 13.50
C MET A 55 -7.36 -5.78 14.22
N ARG A 56 -7.17 -5.72 15.53
CA ARG A 56 -7.54 -4.55 16.33
C ARG A 56 -6.40 -3.56 16.39
N PHE A 57 -6.74 -2.29 16.27
CA PHE A 57 -5.81 -1.17 16.31
C PHE A 57 -6.08 -0.32 17.54
N ILE A 58 -5.05 -0.05 18.30
CA ILE A 58 -5.06 0.90 19.40
C ILE A 58 -4.47 2.21 18.92
N MET A 59 -5.20 3.30 19.07
CA MET A 59 -4.73 4.66 18.85
C MET A 59 -4.56 5.34 20.21
N PRO A 60 -3.33 5.41 20.75
CA PRO A 60 -3.03 6.14 21.96
C PRO A 60 -3.38 7.62 21.79
N HIS A 61 -4.07 8.20 22.76
CA HIS A 61 -4.46 9.61 22.69
C HIS A 61 -3.43 10.51 23.36
N ARG A 62 -2.87 11.42 22.56
CA ARG A 62 -1.99 12.50 23.00
C ARG A 62 -2.76 13.82 22.84
N PRO A 63 -3.19 14.47 23.95
CA PRO A 63 -4.15 15.59 23.90
C PRO A 63 -3.69 16.80 23.08
N HIS A 64 -2.39 17.04 22.97
CA HIS A 64 -1.81 18.16 22.23
C HIS A 64 -1.84 17.97 20.71
N LEU A 65 -2.11 16.76 20.20
CA LEU A 65 -2.16 16.49 18.76
C LEU A 65 -3.57 16.73 18.18
N ARG A 66 -4.53 15.88 18.58
CA ARG A 66 -5.91 15.93 18.09
C ARG A 66 -6.88 15.83 19.26
N PRO A 67 -7.94 16.68 19.31
CA PRO A 67 -8.96 16.54 20.35
C PRO A 67 -9.64 15.16 20.29
N ALA A 68 -9.91 14.58 21.46
CA ALA A 68 -10.53 13.26 21.56
C ALA A 68 -11.91 13.18 20.87
N TRP A 69 -12.71 14.24 20.94
CA TRP A 69 -14.01 14.31 20.28
C TRP A 69 -13.88 14.22 18.75
N LEU A 70 -12.85 14.83 18.16
CA LEU A 70 -12.61 14.78 16.72
C LEU A 70 -12.25 13.36 16.26
N ILE A 71 -11.36 12.69 17.02
CA ILE A 71 -11.01 11.29 16.77
C ILE A 71 -12.26 10.41 16.88
N ARG A 72 -13.08 10.61 17.91
CA ARG A 72 -14.31 9.85 18.11
C ARG A 72 -15.31 10.03 16.98
N THR A 73 -15.46 11.26 16.49
CA THR A 73 -16.29 11.58 15.32
C THR A 73 -15.77 10.91 14.06
N GLY A 74 -14.45 10.96 13.83
CA GLY A 74 -13.83 10.25 12.71
C GLY A 74 -14.06 8.74 12.77
N LEU A 75 -13.91 8.12 13.95
CA LEU A 75 -14.18 6.69 14.16
C LEU A 75 -15.67 6.35 14.01
N PHE A 76 -16.58 7.23 14.39
CA PHE A 76 -18.00 7.06 14.13
C PHE A 76 -18.29 6.98 12.63
N PHE A 77 -17.75 7.91 11.81
CA PHE A 77 -17.87 7.80 10.36
C PHE A 77 -17.21 6.55 9.82
N TYR A 78 -16.01 6.21 10.30
CA TYR A 78 -15.31 5.00 9.89
C TYR A 78 -16.12 3.72 10.14
N ASP A 79 -16.84 3.69 11.23
CA ASP A 79 -17.72 2.58 11.59
C ASP A 79 -18.99 2.49 10.74
N HIS A 80 -19.46 3.61 10.13
CA HIS A 80 -20.76 3.69 9.47
C HIS A 80 -20.71 3.98 7.97
N LEU A 81 -19.56 4.38 7.42
CA LEU A 81 -19.42 4.62 5.98
C LEU A 81 -19.45 3.35 5.13
N GLY A 82 -19.10 2.21 5.70
CA GLY A 82 -19.17 0.89 5.07
C GLY A 82 -19.95 -0.10 5.91
N LYS A 83 -20.61 -1.07 5.26
CA LYS A 83 -21.26 -2.18 5.96
C LYS A 83 -20.18 -3.05 6.60
N ARG A 84 -20.24 -3.24 7.90
CA ARG A 84 -19.41 -4.18 8.65
C ARG A 84 -20.17 -5.49 8.84
N GLU A 85 -19.52 -6.61 8.54
CA GLU A 85 -20.12 -7.93 8.69
C GLU A 85 -19.41 -8.75 9.78
N LYS A 86 -18.08 -8.72 9.78
CA LYS A 86 -17.25 -9.54 10.68
C LYS A 86 -16.44 -8.71 11.69
N LEU A 87 -16.18 -7.46 11.38
CA LEU A 87 -15.28 -6.63 12.18
C LEU A 87 -16.03 -5.90 13.32
N LEU A 88 -15.39 -5.82 14.48
CA LEU A 88 -15.94 -5.11 15.65
C LEU A 88 -15.86 -3.59 15.46
N GLY A 89 -16.80 -2.88 16.08
CA GLY A 89 -16.81 -1.41 16.10
C GLY A 89 -15.70 -0.80 16.94
N SER A 90 -15.59 0.52 16.86
CA SER A 90 -14.63 1.30 17.63
C SER A 90 -15.11 1.53 19.08
N ASN A 91 -14.13 1.55 19.99
CA ASN A 91 -14.35 1.76 21.44
C ASN A 91 -13.35 2.77 21.98
N ASN A 92 -13.67 3.33 23.17
CA ASN A 92 -12.67 3.99 24.00
C ASN A 92 -11.93 2.92 24.80
N VAL A 93 -10.63 3.13 25.00
CA VAL A 93 -9.80 2.28 25.86
C VAL A 93 -9.06 3.15 26.87
N TYR A 94 -8.88 2.61 28.09
CA TYR A 94 -8.14 3.24 29.16
C TYR A 94 -6.97 2.34 29.54
N PHE A 95 -5.82 2.94 29.73
CA PHE A 95 -4.59 2.24 30.03
C PHE A 95 -4.27 2.33 31.53
N LYS A 96 -3.84 1.22 32.07
CA LYS A 96 -3.36 1.08 33.44
C LYS A 96 -1.84 0.96 33.45
N ASP A 97 -1.25 0.82 34.63
CA ASP A 97 0.19 0.73 34.82
C ASP A 97 0.85 -0.48 34.14
N ASP A 98 0.09 -1.53 33.87
CA ASP A 98 0.54 -2.73 33.14
C ASP A 98 0.57 -2.54 31.61
N SER A 99 0.06 -1.43 31.10
CA SER A 99 0.12 -1.09 29.68
C SER A 99 1.57 -0.96 29.18
N PRO A 100 1.88 -1.39 27.96
CA PRO A 100 3.21 -1.18 27.36
C PRO A 100 3.50 0.28 27.01
N LEU A 101 2.48 1.15 27.05
CA LEU A 101 2.59 2.55 26.69
C LEU A 101 3.20 3.39 27.84
N ASN A 102 3.83 4.50 27.48
CA ASN A 102 4.30 5.49 28.43
C ASN A 102 3.18 5.92 29.40
N SER A 103 3.52 6.11 30.67
CA SER A 103 2.55 6.40 31.74
C SER A 103 1.73 7.68 31.55
N ALA A 104 2.24 8.63 30.76
CA ALA A 104 1.49 9.82 30.37
C ALA A 104 0.30 9.53 29.43
N ILE A 105 0.27 8.35 28.80
CA ILE A 105 -0.79 7.93 27.90
C ILE A 105 -1.79 7.06 28.67
N THR A 106 -2.86 7.67 29.16
CA THR A 106 -3.87 7.00 30.02
C THR A 106 -5.10 6.53 29.29
N ARG A 107 -5.33 6.99 28.03
CA ARG A 107 -6.50 6.62 27.22
C ARG A 107 -6.16 6.56 25.75
N GLY A 108 -7.03 5.91 25.00
CA GLY A 108 -6.95 5.81 23.55
C GLY A 108 -8.26 5.36 22.94
N PHE A 109 -8.19 4.99 21.68
CA PHE A 109 -9.31 4.47 20.91
C PHE A 109 -8.90 3.14 20.30
N GLU A 110 -9.85 2.24 20.19
CA GLU A 110 -9.67 0.96 19.54
C GLU A 110 -10.63 0.86 18.34
N TYR A 111 -10.15 0.35 17.22
CA TYR A 111 -10.95 0.11 16.02
C TYR A 111 -10.44 -1.12 15.26
N SER A 112 -11.15 -1.55 14.21
CA SER A 112 -10.80 -2.75 13.45
C SER A 112 -10.39 -2.43 12.03
N ASP A 113 -9.33 -3.11 11.58
CA ASP A 113 -8.95 -3.30 10.20
C ASP A 113 -8.49 -4.75 9.98
N CYS A 114 -7.70 -5.03 8.95
CA CYS A 114 -7.19 -6.37 8.72
C CYS A 114 -5.69 -6.35 8.45
N ALA A 115 -5.00 -7.39 8.92
CA ALA A 115 -3.67 -7.74 8.47
C ALA A 115 -3.75 -8.64 7.23
N VAL A 116 -2.72 -8.61 6.40
CA VAL A 116 -2.62 -9.43 5.18
C VAL A 116 -1.19 -9.90 4.95
N ASP A 117 -1.04 -11.09 4.40
CA ASP A 117 0.19 -11.49 3.72
C ASP A 117 0.16 -10.93 2.29
N ASP A 118 0.79 -9.77 2.10
CA ASP A 118 0.76 -9.00 0.87
C ASP A 118 1.43 -9.73 -0.30
N SER A 119 2.57 -10.37 -0.08
CA SER A 119 3.27 -11.16 -1.10
C SER A 119 2.44 -12.35 -1.54
N ARG A 120 1.87 -13.07 -0.58
CA ARG A 120 1.03 -14.22 -0.85
C ARG A 120 -0.25 -13.83 -1.58
N LEU A 121 -0.80 -12.66 -1.30
CA LEU A 121 -1.95 -12.13 -2.04
C LEU A 121 -1.64 -11.99 -3.53
N VAL A 122 -0.46 -11.46 -3.89
CA VAL A 122 -0.02 -11.35 -5.29
C VAL A 122 0.13 -12.73 -5.93
N VAL A 123 0.81 -13.65 -5.25
CA VAL A 123 1.03 -15.02 -5.75
C VAL A 123 -0.29 -15.75 -6.00
N LEU A 124 -1.23 -15.66 -5.06
CA LEU A 124 -2.54 -16.31 -5.20
C LEU A 124 -3.38 -15.72 -6.34
N ASN A 125 -3.31 -14.40 -6.57
CA ASN A 125 -3.97 -13.79 -7.73
C ASN A 125 -3.35 -14.29 -9.05
N ALA A 126 -2.02 -14.40 -9.13
CA ALA A 126 -1.33 -14.93 -10.29
C ALA A 126 -1.66 -16.41 -10.54
N MET A 127 -1.70 -17.23 -9.50
CA MET A 127 -2.11 -18.64 -9.58
C MET A 127 -3.55 -18.77 -10.09
N HIS A 128 -4.47 -17.99 -9.52
CA HIS A 128 -5.88 -18.00 -9.95
C HIS A 128 -6.04 -17.52 -11.40
N ALA A 129 -5.26 -16.53 -11.84
CA ALA A 129 -5.24 -16.13 -13.24
C ALA A 129 -4.80 -17.29 -14.17
N ARG A 130 -3.75 -18.03 -13.79
CA ARG A 130 -3.30 -19.23 -14.54
C ARG A 130 -4.38 -20.31 -14.59
N GLU A 131 -5.05 -20.59 -13.49
CA GLU A 131 -6.18 -21.54 -13.44
C GLU A 131 -7.33 -21.13 -14.37
N LYS A 132 -7.47 -19.82 -14.66
CA LYS A 132 -8.43 -19.27 -15.62
C LYS A 132 -7.90 -19.19 -17.05
N GLY A 133 -6.71 -19.73 -17.32
CA GLY A 133 -6.13 -19.82 -18.66
C GLY A 133 -5.20 -18.65 -19.03
N ALA A 134 -4.81 -17.81 -18.09
CA ALA A 134 -3.83 -16.75 -18.37
C ALA A 134 -2.39 -17.30 -18.33
N ASP A 135 -1.58 -16.88 -19.29
CA ASP A 135 -0.14 -17.06 -19.22
C ASP A 135 0.45 -16.02 -18.27
N VAL A 136 1.11 -16.48 -17.21
CA VAL A 136 1.83 -15.65 -16.24
C VAL A 136 3.30 -16.01 -16.31
N VAL A 137 4.11 -15.10 -16.85
CA VAL A 137 5.54 -15.27 -17.02
C VAL A 137 6.30 -14.25 -16.17
N THR A 138 7.12 -14.77 -15.26
CA THR A 138 8.03 -14.00 -14.42
C THR A 138 9.42 -13.94 -15.04
N ARG A 139 10.28 -13.06 -14.54
CA ARG A 139 11.65 -12.85 -15.05
C ARG A 139 11.65 -12.64 -16.55
N THR A 140 10.62 -11.94 -17.05
CA THR A 140 10.38 -11.69 -18.45
C THR A 140 10.07 -10.22 -18.64
N ARG A 141 11.06 -9.47 -19.08
CA ARG A 141 10.98 -8.02 -19.28
C ARG A 141 10.37 -7.70 -20.65
N CYS A 142 9.47 -6.72 -20.68
CA CYS A 142 9.08 -6.08 -21.92
C CYS A 142 10.17 -5.07 -22.33
N LEU A 143 10.77 -5.28 -23.50
CA LEU A 143 11.80 -4.42 -24.04
C LEU A 143 11.22 -3.26 -24.85
N SER A 144 10.17 -3.57 -25.65
CA SER A 144 9.46 -2.60 -26.48
C SER A 144 8.08 -3.09 -26.85
N ALA A 145 7.19 -2.19 -27.21
CA ALA A 145 5.94 -2.54 -27.85
C ALA A 145 5.53 -1.47 -28.86
N GLN A 146 5.12 -1.91 -30.06
CA GLN A 146 4.73 -1.03 -31.16
C GLN A 146 3.36 -1.44 -31.72
N ARG A 147 2.58 -0.46 -32.15
CA ARG A 147 1.32 -0.70 -32.84
C ARG A 147 1.57 -1.01 -34.32
N VAL A 148 1.15 -2.18 -34.76
CA VAL A 148 1.29 -2.65 -36.14
C VAL A 148 -0.03 -3.32 -36.56
N GLU A 149 -0.66 -2.80 -37.61
CA GLU A 149 -1.87 -3.38 -38.19
C GLU A 149 -2.99 -3.70 -37.20
N GLY A 150 -3.26 -2.78 -36.26
CA GLY A 150 -4.33 -2.96 -35.26
C GLY A 150 -3.97 -3.86 -34.09
N TYR A 151 -2.70 -4.26 -33.97
CA TYR A 151 -2.18 -5.05 -32.83
C TYR A 151 -0.99 -4.36 -32.17
N TRP A 152 -0.72 -4.73 -30.94
CA TRP A 152 0.56 -4.52 -30.31
C TRP A 152 1.50 -5.67 -30.66
N VAL A 153 2.66 -5.35 -31.23
CA VAL A 153 3.80 -6.27 -31.33
C VAL A 153 4.72 -5.97 -30.17
N VAL A 154 4.76 -6.90 -29.22
CA VAL A 154 5.50 -6.74 -27.95
C VAL A 154 6.73 -7.62 -27.99
N GLU A 155 7.90 -7.04 -27.76
CA GLU A 155 9.15 -7.75 -27.61
C GLU A 155 9.44 -8.00 -26.13
N LEU A 156 9.57 -9.27 -25.79
CA LEU A 156 9.84 -9.76 -24.45
C LEU A 156 11.20 -10.43 -24.40
N GLU A 157 11.88 -10.34 -23.25
CA GLU A 157 13.17 -10.97 -23.01
C GLU A 157 13.15 -11.73 -21.67
N ASN A 158 13.70 -12.91 -21.67
CA ASN A 158 13.97 -13.70 -20.48
C ASN A 158 15.34 -14.41 -20.60
N ALA A 159 15.66 -15.33 -19.69
CA ALA A 159 16.92 -16.07 -19.67
C ALA A 159 17.16 -16.94 -20.92
N GLN A 160 16.13 -17.24 -21.71
CA GLN A 160 16.22 -18.04 -22.95
C GLN A 160 16.41 -17.14 -24.18
N GLY A 161 16.31 -15.83 -24.04
CA GLY A 161 16.47 -14.85 -25.13
C GLY A 161 15.21 -14.02 -25.36
N SER A 162 15.23 -13.24 -26.45
CA SER A 162 14.13 -12.35 -26.83
C SER A 162 13.15 -13.05 -27.77
N PHE A 163 11.87 -12.76 -27.61
CA PHE A 163 10.81 -13.25 -28.49
C PHE A 163 9.69 -12.20 -28.63
N LYS A 164 8.87 -12.32 -29.67
CA LYS A 164 7.78 -11.38 -29.95
C LYS A 164 6.43 -12.06 -29.82
N ILE A 165 5.47 -11.31 -29.25
CA ILE A 165 4.07 -11.70 -29.20
C ILE A 165 3.18 -10.62 -29.82
N LYS A 166 2.00 -10.99 -30.29
CA LYS A 166 0.95 -10.05 -30.75
C LYS A 166 -0.16 -9.98 -29.70
N ALA A 167 -0.62 -8.78 -29.40
CA ALA A 167 -1.73 -8.55 -28.47
C ALA A 167 -2.74 -7.55 -29.04
N LYS A 168 -4.03 -7.77 -28.78
CA LYS A 168 -5.11 -6.86 -29.19
C LYS A 168 -5.18 -5.60 -28.32
N ALA A 169 -4.69 -5.68 -27.09
CA ALA A 169 -4.63 -4.58 -26.14
C ALA A 169 -3.38 -4.73 -25.27
N LEU A 170 -2.87 -3.64 -24.76
CA LEU A 170 -1.77 -3.60 -23.81
C LEU A 170 -2.24 -2.94 -22.51
N VAL A 171 -2.01 -3.60 -21.37
CA VAL A 171 -2.26 -3.03 -20.06
C VAL A 171 -0.93 -2.77 -19.36
N ASN A 172 -0.62 -1.51 -19.14
CA ASN A 172 0.54 -1.07 -18.40
C ASN A 172 0.17 -0.89 -16.92
N ALA A 173 0.47 -1.89 -16.11
CA ALA A 173 0.31 -1.89 -14.66
C ALA A 173 1.67 -1.95 -13.95
N ALA A 174 2.70 -1.31 -14.53
CA ALA A 174 4.08 -1.37 -14.07
C ALA A 174 4.36 -0.56 -12.78
N GLY A 175 3.32 -0.07 -12.09
CA GLY A 175 3.45 0.61 -10.80
C GLY A 175 4.42 1.80 -10.85
N PRO A 176 5.54 1.79 -10.09
CA PRO A 176 6.50 2.90 -10.08
C PRO A 176 7.12 3.21 -11.45
N TRP A 177 7.14 2.26 -12.37
CA TRP A 177 7.71 2.40 -13.72
C TRP A 177 6.68 2.75 -14.80
N VAL A 178 5.39 2.96 -14.46
CA VAL A 178 4.32 3.16 -15.45
C VAL A 178 4.62 4.29 -16.44
N ALA A 179 5.05 5.45 -15.97
CA ALA A 179 5.37 6.60 -16.81
C ALA A 179 6.68 6.40 -17.61
N GLN A 180 7.67 5.76 -17.00
CA GLN A 180 8.92 5.40 -17.65
C GLN A 180 8.68 4.41 -18.80
N PHE A 181 7.90 3.38 -18.59
CA PHE A 181 7.53 2.39 -19.59
C PHE A 181 6.86 3.04 -20.82
N ILE A 182 5.89 3.96 -20.58
CA ILE A 182 5.24 4.69 -21.68
C ILE A 182 6.27 5.49 -22.47
N LYS A 183 7.18 6.18 -21.80
CA LYS A 183 8.15 7.10 -22.45
C LYS A 183 9.31 6.37 -23.12
N GLN A 184 9.86 5.34 -22.49
CA GLN A 184 11.10 4.68 -22.94
C GLN A 184 10.84 3.43 -23.79
N ASP A 185 9.89 2.57 -23.36
CA ASP A 185 9.69 1.28 -24.00
C ASP A 185 8.57 1.33 -25.08
N LEU A 186 7.66 2.31 -24.98
CA LEU A 186 6.61 2.55 -26.00
C LEU A 186 6.87 3.79 -26.87
N GLU A 187 7.83 4.65 -26.51
CA GLU A 187 8.13 5.92 -27.20
C GLU A 187 6.90 6.86 -27.31
N LEU A 188 6.01 6.81 -26.32
CA LEU A 188 4.79 7.61 -26.27
C LEU A 188 4.88 8.70 -25.20
N LYS A 189 4.02 9.72 -25.31
CA LYS A 189 3.86 10.74 -24.28
C LYS A 189 2.99 10.18 -23.15
N SER A 190 3.51 10.21 -21.92
CA SER A 190 2.71 9.85 -20.74
C SER A 190 1.67 10.93 -20.45
N PRO A 191 0.39 10.58 -20.23
CA PRO A 191 -0.65 11.55 -19.91
C PRO A 191 -0.50 12.14 -18.50
N TYR A 192 0.16 11.44 -17.58
CA TYR A 192 0.38 11.84 -16.19
C TYR A 192 1.82 11.62 -15.76
N GLY A 193 2.27 12.41 -14.80
CA GLY A 193 3.48 12.20 -14.05
C GLY A 193 3.27 11.18 -12.92
N ILE A 194 4.38 10.72 -12.36
CA ILE A 194 4.40 9.90 -11.15
C ILE A 194 5.36 10.53 -10.15
N ARG A 195 4.87 10.76 -8.93
CA ARG A 195 5.72 11.06 -7.78
C ARG A 195 5.97 9.77 -7.00
N LEU A 196 7.22 9.50 -6.73
CA LEU A 196 7.63 8.33 -5.97
C LEU A 196 7.77 8.73 -4.50
N ILE A 197 6.97 8.09 -3.65
CA ILE A 197 7.00 8.32 -2.20
C ILE A 197 7.50 7.06 -1.51
N GLN A 198 8.70 7.15 -0.95
CA GLN A 198 9.31 6.09 -0.15
C GLN A 198 8.55 5.90 1.16
N GLY A 199 8.33 4.65 1.52
CA GLY A 199 7.86 4.24 2.82
C GLY A 199 8.72 3.11 3.36
N SER A 200 9.30 3.32 4.51
CA SER A 200 10.25 2.41 5.13
C SER A 200 9.71 1.82 6.42
N HIS A 201 10.15 0.60 6.74
CA HIS A 201 9.80 -0.13 7.95
C HIS A 201 11.04 -0.70 8.60
N ILE A 202 11.04 -0.75 9.93
CA ILE A 202 12.00 -1.50 10.74
C ILE A 202 11.29 -2.67 11.41
N VAL A 203 12.00 -3.75 11.65
CA VAL A 203 11.55 -4.90 12.43
C VAL A 203 12.46 -5.02 13.65
N VAL A 204 11.83 -5.07 14.81
CA VAL A 204 12.51 -5.14 16.12
C VAL A 204 12.01 -6.36 16.91
N PRO A 205 12.70 -6.82 17.97
CA PRO A 205 12.17 -7.82 18.88
C PRO A 205 10.84 -7.36 19.47
N LYS A 206 9.97 -8.30 19.77
CA LYS A 206 8.63 -8.07 20.32
C LYS A 206 8.62 -6.93 21.35
N LEU A 207 7.89 -5.88 21.03
CA LEU A 207 7.85 -4.64 21.82
C LEU A 207 6.81 -4.71 22.93
N TYR A 208 5.73 -5.47 22.70
CA TYR A 208 4.62 -5.64 23.63
C TYR A 208 3.94 -7.00 23.42
N GLU A 209 3.16 -7.42 24.42
CA GLU A 209 2.38 -8.65 24.34
C GLU A 209 1.00 -8.42 23.70
N GLY A 210 0.46 -9.50 23.09
CA GLY A 210 -0.82 -9.49 22.42
C GLY A 210 -0.74 -9.31 20.91
N ASP A 211 -1.90 -9.27 20.27
CA ASP A 211 -2.11 -9.30 18.81
C ASP A 211 -2.63 -7.98 18.23
N LYS A 212 -2.83 -6.96 19.09
CA LYS A 212 -3.31 -5.65 18.66
C LYS A 212 -2.16 -4.81 18.09
N ALA A 213 -2.42 -4.12 17.00
CA ALA A 213 -1.49 -3.12 16.47
C ALA A 213 -1.71 -1.76 17.14
N PHE A 214 -0.67 -0.94 17.16
CA PHE A 214 -0.77 0.45 17.58
C PHE A 214 -0.64 1.39 16.38
N ILE A 215 -1.45 2.44 16.36
CA ILE A 215 -1.35 3.55 15.42
C ILE A 215 -0.92 4.79 16.18
N MET A 216 0.34 5.15 16.02
CA MET A 216 0.99 6.23 16.74
C MET A 216 0.87 7.53 15.95
N GLN A 217 0.32 8.56 16.57
CA GLN A 217 0.27 9.90 16.01
C GLN A 217 1.50 10.67 16.48
N ASN A 218 2.22 11.30 15.55
CA ASN A 218 3.39 12.08 15.86
C ASN A 218 3.15 13.60 15.74
N ASP A 219 4.06 14.40 16.29
CA ASP A 219 3.96 15.87 16.35
C ASP A 219 3.99 16.50 14.95
N ASP A 220 4.65 15.88 13.99
CA ASP A 220 4.66 16.25 12.57
C ASP A 220 3.38 15.84 11.81
N ARG A 221 2.35 15.35 12.53
CA ARG A 221 1.07 14.85 12.01
C ARG A 221 1.15 13.59 11.17
N ARG A 222 2.31 12.98 11.02
CA ARG A 222 2.44 11.66 10.41
C ARG A 222 1.97 10.58 11.38
N ILE A 223 1.64 9.42 10.84
CA ILE A 223 1.27 8.25 11.61
C ILE A 223 2.26 7.12 11.35
N VAL A 224 2.61 6.42 12.41
CA VAL A 224 3.47 5.24 12.36
C VAL A 224 2.72 4.09 13.03
N PHE A 225 2.75 2.93 12.42
CA PHE A 225 2.19 1.71 13.00
C PHE A 225 3.25 0.94 13.77
N ALA A 226 2.87 0.29 14.86
CA ALA A 226 3.60 -0.81 15.46
C ALA A 226 2.70 -2.04 15.38
N ILE A 227 3.12 -3.04 14.62
CA ILE A 227 2.29 -4.19 14.23
C ILE A 227 2.97 -5.48 14.71
N PRO A 228 2.27 -6.38 15.43
CA PRO A 228 2.81 -7.70 15.74
C PRO A 228 3.21 -8.43 14.45
N TYR A 229 4.40 -8.97 14.41
CA TYR A 229 4.96 -9.59 13.22
C TYR A 229 5.66 -10.90 13.55
N LEU A 230 5.27 -11.98 12.86
CA LEU A 230 5.84 -13.33 13.01
C LEU A 230 5.96 -13.78 14.49
N ASP A 231 4.98 -13.45 15.31
CA ASP A 231 4.81 -13.78 16.73
C ASP A 231 5.94 -13.27 17.67
N GLN A 232 7.16 -13.13 17.19
CA GLN A 232 8.35 -12.79 17.95
C GLN A 232 8.85 -11.36 17.73
N TYR A 233 8.26 -10.63 16.78
CA TYR A 233 8.73 -9.33 16.35
C TYR A 233 7.62 -8.27 16.38
N THR A 234 8.05 -7.03 16.30
CA THR A 234 7.18 -5.89 16.01
C THR A 234 7.72 -5.18 14.76
N MET A 235 6.87 -5.01 13.76
CA MET A 235 7.14 -4.20 12.59
C MET A 235 6.68 -2.76 12.86
N ILE A 236 7.58 -1.78 12.67
CA ILE A 236 7.31 -0.36 12.91
C ILE A 236 7.47 0.40 11.59
N GLY A 237 6.49 1.18 11.21
CA GLY A 237 6.44 1.95 9.95
C GLY A 237 5.07 2.59 9.76
N THR A 238 4.93 3.47 8.82
CA THR A 238 5.83 3.73 7.70
C THR A 238 6.29 5.18 7.71
N THR A 239 7.36 5.46 6.99
CA THR A 239 7.77 6.83 6.65
C THR A 239 7.04 7.34 5.41
N ASP A 240 7.10 8.64 5.16
CA ASP A 240 6.63 9.29 3.92
C ASP A 240 7.72 10.29 3.48
N ARG A 241 8.49 9.92 2.45
CA ARG A 241 9.59 10.73 1.92
C ARG A 241 9.54 10.71 0.38
N GLU A 242 9.72 11.85 -0.24
CA GLU A 242 9.90 11.87 -1.70
C GLU A 242 11.19 11.14 -2.09
N TYR A 243 11.07 10.30 -3.12
CA TYR A 243 12.17 9.46 -3.59
C TYR A 243 12.55 9.85 -5.02
N GLN A 244 13.86 9.98 -5.24
CA GLN A 244 14.43 10.19 -6.55
C GLN A 244 15.48 9.11 -6.81
N GLY A 245 15.25 8.30 -7.83
CA GLY A 245 16.13 7.19 -8.18
C GLY A 245 15.37 6.00 -8.74
N ASP A 246 16.09 4.91 -8.96
CA ASP A 246 15.47 3.66 -9.41
C ASP A 246 14.64 3.02 -8.29
N PRO A 247 13.31 2.82 -8.47
CA PRO A 247 12.46 2.16 -7.49
C PRO A 247 12.93 0.77 -7.06
N ALA A 248 13.70 0.08 -7.89
CA ALA A 248 14.26 -1.22 -7.57
C ALA A 248 15.41 -1.17 -6.53
N GLN A 249 16.01 0.00 -6.35
CA GLN A 249 17.19 0.20 -5.47
C GLN A 249 16.82 0.94 -4.16
N VAL A 250 15.53 1.09 -3.88
CA VAL A 250 15.09 1.81 -2.68
C VAL A 250 15.55 1.10 -1.40
N GLN A 251 16.14 1.85 -0.50
CA GLN A 251 16.57 1.38 0.82
C GLN A 251 16.20 2.40 1.89
N ILE A 252 15.98 1.92 3.10
CA ILE A 252 15.77 2.80 4.25
C ILE A 252 17.03 3.62 4.52
N THR A 253 16.87 4.87 4.88
CA THR A 253 17.96 5.74 5.31
C THR A 253 18.13 5.70 6.84
N GLN A 254 19.32 6.10 7.33
CA GLN A 254 19.56 6.24 8.77
C GLN A 254 18.54 7.20 9.41
N ALA A 255 18.29 8.34 8.77
CA ALA A 255 17.32 9.31 9.26
C ALA A 255 15.88 8.75 9.38
N GLU A 256 15.47 7.86 8.50
CA GLU A 256 14.18 7.18 8.62
C GLU A 256 14.17 6.17 9.76
N THR A 257 15.26 5.44 9.96
CA THR A 257 15.40 4.52 11.09
C THR A 257 15.34 5.28 12.42
N ASP A 258 16.11 6.35 12.56
CA ASP A 258 16.10 7.19 13.76
C ASP A 258 14.71 7.77 14.04
N TYR A 259 14.01 8.24 13.02
CA TYR A 259 12.64 8.73 13.11
C TYR A 259 11.67 7.65 13.63
N LEU A 260 11.73 6.42 13.11
CA LEU A 260 10.86 5.34 13.55
C LEU A 260 11.15 4.90 14.99
N LEU A 261 12.41 4.90 15.39
CA LEU A 261 12.83 4.65 16.78
C LEU A 261 12.34 5.75 17.72
N GLU A 262 12.49 7.02 17.35
CA GLU A 262 12.02 8.17 18.12
C GLU A 262 10.51 8.11 18.35
N VAL A 263 9.73 7.90 17.28
CA VAL A 263 8.26 7.78 17.39
C VAL A 263 7.86 6.63 18.29
N SER A 264 8.53 5.48 18.17
CA SER A 264 8.29 4.33 19.04
C SER A 264 8.58 4.66 20.50
N ASN A 265 9.74 5.24 20.78
CA ASN A 265 10.20 5.58 22.11
C ASN A 265 9.34 6.67 22.79
N ALA A 266 8.71 7.54 22.00
CA ALA A 266 7.75 8.51 22.51
C ALA A 266 6.44 7.86 22.98
N HIS A 267 6.10 6.64 22.52
CA HIS A 267 4.83 5.99 22.84
C HIS A 267 4.98 4.81 23.81
N PHE A 268 6.07 4.05 23.74
CA PHE A 268 6.26 2.82 24.52
C PHE A 268 7.22 3.01 25.69
N LYS A 269 6.99 2.26 26.78
CA LYS A 269 7.89 2.21 27.94
C LYS A 269 9.22 1.57 27.58
N LYS A 270 9.20 0.49 26.79
CA LYS A 270 10.40 -0.17 26.28
C LYS A 270 11.05 0.72 25.25
N GLN A 271 12.25 1.18 25.56
CA GLN A 271 13.03 2.03 24.67
C GLN A 271 13.83 1.19 23.69
N LEU A 272 13.79 1.58 22.42
CA LEU A 272 14.53 0.94 21.33
C LEU A 272 15.73 1.77 20.93
N THR A 273 16.78 1.07 20.52
CA THR A 273 18.03 1.64 19.98
C THR A 273 18.27 1.09 18.57
N GLN A 274 19.25 1.61 17.88
CA GLN A 274 19.69 1.08 16.60
C GLN A 274 20.09 -0.41 16.68
N ALA A 275 20.63 -0.86 17.81
CA ALA A 275 21.02 -2.26 18.02
C ALA A 275 19.85 -3.23 18.09
N ASP A 276 18.63 -2.73 18.34
CA ASP A 276 17.41 -3.53 18.37
C ASP A 276 16.80 -3.75 16.96
N VAL A 277 17.32 -3.06 15.94
CA VAL A 277 16.81 -3.20 14.56
C VAL A 277 17.38 -4.47 13.93
N ILE A 278 16.53 -5.48 13.77
CA ILE A 278 16.91 -6.79 13.24
C ILE A 278 16.86 -6.82 11.72
N TRP A 279 15.85 -6.19 11.15
CA TRP A 279 15.63 -6.14 9.72
C TRP A 279 14.93 -4.85 9.29
N THR A 280 15.14 -4.47 8.04
CA THR A 280 14.54 -3.27 7.46
C THR A 280 14.07 -3.58 6.03
N PHE A 281 13.05 -2.86 5.59
CA PHE A 281 12.65 -2.86 4.20
C PHE A 281 12.00 -1.53 3.82
N ALA A 282 12.08 -1.21 2.54
CA ALA A 282 11.51 0.01 1.98
C ALA A 282 10.82 -0.30 0.65
N GLY A 283 9.84 0.50 0.30
CA GLY A 283 9.18 0.47 -1.00
C GLY A 283 8.77 1.87 -1.44
N VAL A 284 8.53 2.06 -2.71
CA VAL A 284 8.06 3.33 -3.27
C VAL A 284 6.60 3.21 -3.70
N ARG A 285 5.80 4.18 -3.29
CA ARG A 285 4.40 4.34 -3.72
C ARG A 285 4.39 5.20 -4.97
N PRO A 286 3.86 4.70 -6.09
CA PRO A 286 3.66 5.53 -7.29
C PRO A 286 2.37 6.34 -7.11
N LEU A 287 2.48 7.58 -6.68
CA LEU A 287 1.33 8.47 -6.61
C LEU A 287 1.20 9.23 -7.93
N CYS A 288 -0.03 9.35 -8.44
CA CYS A 288 -0.30 10.18 -9.60
C CYS A 288 0.04 11.64 -9.24
N ASP A 289 0.81 12.30 -10.07
CA ASP A 289 1.21 13.69 -9.84
C ASP A 289 0.00 14.61 -10.01
N ASP A 290 -0.42 15.23 -8.91
CA ASP A 290 -1.54 16.17 -8.83
C ASP A 290 -1.07 17.60 -8.53
N GLU A 291 0.24 17.87 -8.74
CA GLU A 291 0.89 19.17 -8.49
C GLU A 291 0.84 19.63 -7.01
N SER A 292 0.50 18.73 -6.08
CA SER A 292 0.51 19.05 -4.64
C SER A 292 1.93 19.11 -4.07
N ASP A 293 2.25 20.16 -3.33
CA ASP A 293 3.56 20.32 -2.68
C ASP A 293 3.78 19.38 -1.50
N ASN A 294 2.70 18.80 -0.93
CA ASN A 294 2.79 17.93 0.24
C ASN A 294 2.59 16.45 -0.12
N PRO A 295 3.64 15.60 -0.01
CA PRO A 295 3.54 14.17 -0.30
C PRO A 295 2.46 13.41 0.48
N SER A 296 2.11 13.89 1.67
CA SER A 296 1.06 13.29 2.50
C SER A 296 -0.36 13.68 2.08
N ALA A 297 -0.51 14.74 1.28
CA ALA A 297 -1.79 15.25 0.77
C ALA A 297 -2.10 14.79 -0.65
N ILE A 298 -1.11 14.24 -1.40
CA ILE A 298 -1.30 13.73 -2.75
C ILE A 298 -2.39 12.66 -2.74
N THR A 299 -3.30 12.74 -3.73
CA THR A 299 -4.35 11.72 -3.86
C THR A 299 -3.76 10.33 -3.98
N ARG A 300 -4.30 9.40 -3.20
CA ARG A 300 -3.92 7.98 -3.23
C ARG A 300 -4.95 7.14 -3.97
N ASP A 301 -5.79 7.78 -4.75
CA ASP A 301 -6.69 7.11 -5.68
C ASP A 301 -5.91 6.65 -6.92
N TYR A 302 -6.51 5.81 -7.72
CA TYR A 302 -5.94 5.40 -9.00
C TYR A 302 -6.52 6.22 -10.15
N THR A 303 -5.72 6.38 -11.19
CA THR A 303 -6.16 6.96 -12.45
C THR A 303 -5.93 5.95 -13.57
N LEU A 304 -6.97 5.74 -14.39
CA LEU A 304 -6.90 4.90 -15.59
C LEU A 304 -6.81 5.81 -16.81
N ALA A 305 -5.82 5.57 -17.64
CA ALA A 305 -5.65 6.30 -18.89
C ALA A 305 -5.70 5.34 -20.06
N LEU A 306 -6.77 5.45 -20.85
CA LEU A 306 -6.92 4.73 -22.11
C LEU A 306 -6.38 5.60 -23.25
N SER A 307 -5.44 5.05 -24.02
CA SER A 307 -4.85 5.68 -25.19
C SER A 307 -5.13 4.88 -26.44
N LYS A 308 -5.93 5.46 -27.31
CA LYS A 308 -6.11 5.04 -28.71
C LYS A 308 -6.45 6.29 -29.53
N GLU A 309 -5.90 6.44 -30.73
CA GLU A 309 -6.16 7.59 -31.59
C GLU A 309 -7.43 7.42 -32.43
N ASN A 310 -7.77 6.17 -32.76
CA ASN A 310 -8.97 5.80 -33.50
C ASN A 310 -9.36 4.35 -33.17
N ASP A 311 -10.49 3.88 -33.69
CA ASP A 311 -11.03 2.54 -33.41
C ASP A 311 -10.21 1.39 -34.04
N GLU A 312 -9.36 1.69 -35.01
CA GLU A 312 -8.49 0.70 -35.67
C GLU A 312 -7.19 0.45 -34.89
N GLN A 313 -6.85 1.32 -33.94
CA GLN A 313 -5.63 1.17 -33.15
C GLN A 313 -5.83 0.28 -31.93
N ALA A 314 -4.89 -0.62 -31.69
CA ALA A 314 -4.84 -1.41 -30.46
C ALA A 314 -4.72 -0.50 -29.22
N PRO A 315 -5.65 -0.61 -28.24
CA PRO A 315 -5.66 0.27 -27.08
C PRO A 315 -4.50 0.00 -26.13
N LEU A 316 -4.05 1.06 -25.46
CA LEU A 316 -3.17 1.02 -24.30
C LEU A 316 -3.94 1.52 -23.08
N LEU A 317 -4.11 0.69 -22.08
CA LEU A 317 -4.62 1.09 -20.77
C LEU A 317 -3.47 1.21 -19.79
N SER A 318 -3.25 2.39 -19.22
CA SER A 318 -2.22 2.63 -18.20
C SER A 318 -2.83 2.92 -16.85
N VAL A 319 -2.29 2.26 -15.80
CA VAL A 319 -2.74 2.35 -14.41
C VAL A 319 -1.77 3.18 -13.61
N PHE A 320 -2.19 4.35 -13.14
CA PHE A 320 -1.41 5.25 -12.30
C PHE A 320 -1.91 5.20 -10.86
N GLY A 321 -1.02 4.95 -9.90
CA GLY A 321 -1.38 4.85 -8.50
C GLY A 321 -2.05 3.52 -8.12
N GLY A 322 -2.96 3.59 -7.15
CA GLY A 322 -3.69 2.44 -6.62
C GLY A 322 -3.20 1.97 -5.25
N LYS A 323 -4.06 1.22 -4.57
CA LYS A 323 -3.82 0.69 -3.21
C LYS A 323 -4.04 -0.80 -3.16
N LEU A 324 -3.31 -1.45 -2.26
CA LEU A 324 -3.51 -2.87 -1.97
C LEU A 324 -4.95 -3.18 -1.57
N THR A 325 -5.59 -2.36 -0.76
CA THR A 325 -6.97 -2.58 -0.29
C THR A 325 -7.99 -2.59 -1.44
N THR A 326 -7.82 -1.74 -2.45
CA THR A 326 -8.81 -1.53 -3.54
C THR A 326 -8.36 -2.11 -4.88
N TYR A 327 -7.35 -2.99 -4.89
CA TYR A 327 -6.80 -3.56 -6.13
C TYR A 327 -7.85 -4.27 -6.99
N ARG A 328 -8.78 -4.98 -6.34
CA ARG A 328 -9.84 -5.71 -7.03
C ARG A 328 -10.80 -4.75 -7.73
N LYS A 329 -11.18 -3.66 -7.05
CA LYS A 329 -12.06 -2.62 -7.62
C LYS A 329 -11.39 -1.88 -8.76
N LEU A 330 -10.08 -1.59 -8.61
CA LEU A 330 -9.27 -1.04 -9.68
C LEU A 330 -9.28 -1.97 -10.91
N ALA A 331 -9.07 -3.26 -10.71
CA ALA A 331 -9.08 -4.24 -11.80
C ALA A 331 -10.47 -4.33 -12.49
N GLU A 332 -11.57 -4.32 -11.72
CA GLU A 332 -12.94 -4.24 -12.29
C GLU A 332 -13.11 -2.97 -13.14
N SER A 333 -12.68 -1.82 -12.64
CA SER A 333 -12.77 -0.54 -13.37
C SER A 333 -11.91 -0.54 -14.64
N ALA A 334 -10.72 -1.17 -14.58
CA ALA A 334 -9.85 -1.31 -15.73
C ALA A 334 -10.47 -2.18 -16.85
N MET A 335 -11.21 -3.22 -16.48
CA MET A 335 -11.90 -4.11 -17.44
C MET A 335 -13.17 -3.50 -18.05
N GLN A 336 -13.65 -2.38 -17.52
CA GLN A 336 -14.81 -1.65 -18.04
C GLN A 336 -14.42 -0.60 -19.09
N GLN A 337 -13.12 -0.29 -19.24
CA GLN A 337 -12.58 0.64 -20.24
C GLN A 337 -12.43 -0.03 -21.61
#